data_14d4004d3696f701dde44fa427a4df0d
#
_entry.id   14d4004d3696f701dde44fa427a4df0d
#
_cell.length_a   1.000
_cell.length_b   1.000
_cell.length_c   1.000
_cell.angle_alpha   90.00
_cell.angle_beta   90.00
_cell.angle_gamma   90.00
#
_symmetry.space_group_name_H-M   'P 1'
#
loop_
_entity.id
_entity.type
_entity.pdbx_description
1 polymer ?
#
loop_
_entity_poly.entity_id
_entity_poly.type
_entity_poly.pdbx_seq_one_letter_code
_entity_poly.pdbx_strand_id
1 'polypeptide(L)'
;MCIRDRVMIADCVDYEEYHNGVRTDGVFFSGQSFITKLAAGISTIISSAVYAAVGYSGANVDKLNRAIEKGASFITYDGGTGAGKYAEAMFFLISIPPAIGMLLSAIPTLKYAMTDKEHNEILKSLVDKRNAQTK
;
A
#
# COMPACT_ATOMS: atom_id res chain seq x y z
N MET A 1 -1.68 2.05 8.58
CA MET A 1 -3.10 2.03 8.24
C MET A 1 -3.74 3.25 8.90
N CYS A 2 -4.08 4.27 8.11
CA CYS A 2 -4.56 5.56 8.63
C CYS A 2 -6.04 5.46 9.03
N ILE A 3 -6.44 6.21 10.04
CA ILE A 3 -7.86 6.34 10.46
C ILE A 3 -8.72 6.80 9.27
N ARG A 4 -8.20 7.67 8.41
CA ARG A 4 -8.82 8.15 7.17
C ARG A 4 -9.23 7.02 6.20
N ASP A 5 -8.40 6.00 6.05
CA ASP A 5 -8.71 4.89 5.13
C ASP A 5 -9.94 4.11 5.59
N ARG A 6 -10.09 3.95 6.90
CA ARG A 6 -11.26 3.25 7.48
C ARG A 6 -12.53 4.08 7.36
N VAL A 7 -12.45 5.38 7.48
CA VAL A 7 -13.58 6.29 7.32
C VAL A 7 -14.08 6.25 5.87
N MET A 8 -13.20 6.36 4.89
CA MET A 8 -13.58 6.27 3.47
C MET A 8 -14.25 4.93 3.11
N ILE A 9 -13.83 3.83 3.72
CA ILE A 9 -14.48 2.53 3.51
C ILE A 9 -15.88 2.51 4.14
N ALA A 10 -16.03 3.06 5.34
CA ALA A 10 -17.32 3.17 5.98
C ALA A 10 -18.30 4.01 5.14
N ASP A 11 -17.83 5.13 4.59
CA ASP A 11 -18.60 5.98 3.69
C ASP A 11 -19.06 5.23 2.43
N CYS A 12 -18.19 4.39 1.86
CA CYS A 12 -18.55 3.54 0.72
C CYS A 12 -19.60 2.49 1.08
N VAL A 13 -19.53 1.90 2.27
CA VAL A 13 -20.51 0.93 2.75
C VAL A 13 -21.89 1.59 2.96
N ASP A 14 -21.91 2.78 3.55
CA ASP A 14 -23.15 3.53 3.76
C ASP A 14 -23.77 3.98 2.42
N TYR A 15 -22.95 4.36 1.45
CA TYR A 15 -23.39 4.66 0.09
C TYR A 15 -24.01 3.45 -0.60
N GLU A 16 -23.40 2.28 -0.47
CA GLU A 16 -23.88 1.02 -1.03
C GLU A 16 -25.21 0.59 -0.37
N GLU A 17 -25.32 0.71 0.96
CA GLU A 17 -26.56 0.44 1.69
C GLU A 17 -27.69 1.37 1.23
N TYR A 18 -27.38 2.63 0.96
CA TYR A 18 -28.36 3.60 0.47
C TYR A 18 -28.93 3.23 -0.91
N HIS A 19 -28.07 2.79 -1.84
CA HIS A 19 -28.42 2.48 -3.22
C HIS A 19 -29.02 1.08 -3.40
N ASN A 20 -28.43 0.07 -2.76
CA ASN A 20 -28.80 -1.33 -2.96
C ASN A 20 -29.65 -1.92 -1.82
N GLY A 21 -29.79 -1.19 -0.71
CA GLY A 21 -30.60 -1.62 0.45
C GLY A 21 -30.00 -2.77 1.25
N VAL A 22 -28.74 -3.19 0.93
CA VAL A 22 -28.04 -4.29 1.58
C VAL A 22 -26.73 -3.79 2.15
N ARG A 23 -26.52 -4.05 3.44
CA ARG A 23 -25.28 -3.69 4.12
C ARG A 23 -24.23 -4.79 3.94
N THR A 24 -23.15 -4.47 3.25
CA THR A 24 -22.08 -5.41 2.88
C THR A 24 -20.73 -5.13 3.54
N ASP A 25 -20.74 -4.74 4.81
CA ASP A 25 -19.52 -4.38 5.58
C ASP A 25 -18.42 -5.45 5.46
N GLY A 26 -18.80 -6.72 5.60
CA GLY A 26 -17.83 -7.83 5.58
C GLY A 26 -17.09 -7.96 4.25
N VAL A 27 -17.75 -7.67 3.14
CA VAL A 27 -17.15 -7.74 1.80
C VAL A 27 -16.11 -6.64 1.63
N PHE A 28 -16.43 -5.41 2.01
CA PHE A 28 -15.50 -4.27 1.89
C PHE A 28 -14.27 -4.44 2.77
N PHE A 29 -14.43 -4.80 4.04
CA PHE A 29 -13.31 -4.99 4.95
C PHE A 29 -12.46 -6.23 4.64
N SER A 30 -13.07 -7.32 4.17
CA SER A 30 -12.33 -8.50 3.73
C SER A 30 -11.56 -8.23 2.44
N GLY A 31 -12.16 -7.50 1.49
CA GLY A 31 -11.52 -7.06 0.26
C GLY A 31 -10.29 -6.19 0.54
N GLN A 32 -10.42 -5.21 1.44
CA GLN A 32 -9.29 -4.37 1.86
C GLN A 32 -8.16 -5.21 2.47
N SER A 33 -8.49 -6.13 3.37
CA SER A 33 -7.50 -7.00 4.00
C SER A 33 -6.81 -7.91 2.99
N PHE A 34 -7.55 -8.43 2.03
CA PHE A 34 -7.02 -9.25 0.94
C PHE A 34 -6.04 -8.46 0.07
N ILE A 35 -6.45 -7.27 -0.41
CA ILE A 35 -5.61 -6.41 -1.24
C ILE A 35 -4.31 -6.03 -0.52
N THR A 36 -4.39 -5.70 0.77
CA THR A 36 -3.20 -5.35 1.57
C THR A 36 -2.21 -6.51 1.65
N LYS A 37 -2.68 -7.73 1.89
CA LYS A 37 -1.82 -8.93 1.93
C LYS A 37 -1.27 -9.29 0.56
N LEU A 38 -2.09 -9.16 -0.48
CA LEU A 38 -1.67 -9.40 -1.86
C LEU A 38 -0.56 -8.41 -2.27
N ALA A 39 -0.73 -7.12 -1.96
CA ALA A 39 0.27 -6.10 -2.24
C ALA A 39 1.59 -6.38 -1.52
N ALA A 40 1.55 -6.80 -0.25
CA ALA A 40 2.74 -7.20 0.49
C ALA A 40 3.45 -8.41 -0.15
N GLY A 41 2.70 -9.42 -0.59
CA GLY A 41 3.25 -10.58 -1.31
C GLY A 41 3.94 -10.19 -2.61
N ILE A 42 3.29 -9.37 -3.43
CA ILE A 42 3.85 -8.88 -4.70
C ILE A 42 5.12 -8.04 -4.44
N SER A 43 5.09 -7.16 -3.45
CA SER A 43 6.25 -6.35 -3.06
C SER A 43 7.45 -7.21 -2.67
N THR A 44 7.22 -8.31 -1.93
CA THR A 44 8.28 -9.25 -1.54
C THR A 44 8.90 -9.94 -2.76
N ILE A 45 8.08 -10.36 -3.74
CA ILE A 45 8.56 -10.99 -4.97
C ILE A 45 9.42 -10.01 -5.77
N ILE A 46 8.97 -8.78 -5.95
CA ILE A 46 9.70 -7.74 -6.68
C ILE A 46 11.03 -7.45 -5.99
N SER A 47 11.02 -7.28 -4.67
CA SER A 47 12.23 -7.03 -3.88
C SER A 47 13.24 -8.17 -4.01
N SER A 48 12.77 -9.42 -3.93
CA SER A 48 13.60 -10.61 -4.08
C SER A 48 14.23 -10.70 -5.48
N ALA A 49 13.46 -10.38 -6.53
CA ALA A 49 13.95 -10.37 -7.90
C ALA A 49 15.03 -9.29 -8.11
N VAL A 50 14.85 -8.09 -7.55
CA VAL A 50 15.86 -7.02 -7.63
C VAL A 50 17.13 -7.42 -6.86
N TYR A 51 17.02 -7.99 -5.67
CA TYR A 51 18.18 -8.46 -4.92
C TYR A 51 18.95 -9.55 -5.68
N ALA A 52 18.22 -10.48 -6.31
CA ALA A 52 18.86 -11.50 -7.14
C ALA A 52 19.56 -10.91 -8.36
N ALA A 53 18.98 -9.92 -9.04
CA ALA A 53 19.54 -9.25 -10.19
C ALA A 53 20.82 -8.44 -9.84
N VAL A 54 20.86 -7.83 -8.67
CA VAL A 54 22.04 -7.10 -8.17
C VAL A 54 23.10 -8.05 -7.60
N GLY A 55 22.82 -9.36 -7.49
CA GLY A 55 23.72 -10.33 -6.92
C GLY A 55 23.86 -10.25 -5.40
N TYR A 56 22.85 -9.74 -4.72
CA TYR A 56 22.78 -9.65 -3.26
C TYR A 56 22.50 -11.04 -2.67
N SER A 57 23.54 -11.85 -2.56
CA SER A 57 23.49 -13.21 -1.98
C SER A 57 24.20 -13.26 -0.64
N GLY A 58 23.93 -14.28 0.18
CA GLY A 58 24.54 -14.46 1.48
C GLY A 58 26.08 -14.40 1.42
N ALA A 59 26.68 -15.07 0.43
CA ALA A 59 28.13 -15.06 0.26
C ALA A 59 28.70 -13.66 -0.08
N ASN A 60 27.93 -12.85 -0.82
CA ASN A 60 28.34 -11.49 -1.17
C ASN A 60 28.11 -10.52 0.00
N VAL A 61 27.08 -10.76 0.82
CA VAL A 61 26.85 -10.02 2.07
C VAL A 61 28.01 -10.24 3.05
N ASP A 62 28.52 -11.47 3.17
CA ASP A 62 29.68 -11.74 4.02
C ASP A 62 30.94 -11.01 3.54
N LYS A 63 31.16 -10.93 2.22
CA LYS A 63 32.24 -10.14 1.64
C LYS A 63 32.07 -8.66 1.93
N LEU A 64 30.84 -8.14 1.81
CA LEU A 64 30.51 -6.76 2.14
C LEU A 64 30.80 -6.45 3.62
N ASN A 65 30.35 -7.30 4.55
CA ASN A 65 30.60 -7.11 5.98
C ASN A 65 32.08 -7.08 6.30
N ARG A 66 32.86 -8.00 5.74
CA ARG A 66 34.35 -8.02 5.90
C ARG A 66 35.02 -6.79 5.28
N ALA A 67 34.48 -6.26 4.19
CA ALA A 67 34.96 -5.03 3.59
C ALA A 67 34.67 -3.80 4.47
N ILE A 68 33.49 -3.74 5.07
CA ILE A 68 33.10 -2.67 6.01
C ILE A 68 33.96 -2.71 7.27
N GLU A 69 34.23 -3.90 7.82
CA GLU A 69 35.16 -4.08 8.95
C GLU A 69 36.57 -3.57 8.65
N LYS A 70 37.00 -3.62 7.38
CA LYS A 70 38.30 -3.09 6.91
C LYS A 70 38.22 -1.60 6.53
N GLY A 71 37.10 -0.91 6.79
CA GLY A 71 36.94 0.51 6.55
C GLY A 71 36.36 0.89 5.19
N ALA A 72 35.84 -0.07 4.41
CA ALA A 72 35.16 0.25 3.17
C ALA A 72 33.77 0.88 3.45
N SER A 73 33.36 1.84 2.61
CA SER A 73 32.05 2.44 2.71
C SER A 73 30.99 1.59 1.98
N PHE A 74 29.86 1.35 2.61
CA PHE A 74 28.70 0.68 1.99
C PHE A 74 28.25 1.38 0.69
N ILE A 75 28.34 2.71 0.65
CA ILE A 75 27.91 3.52 -0.49
C ILE A 75 28.75 3.27 -1.75
N THR A 76 30.03 2.99 -1.59
CA THR A 76 30.97 2.82 -2.70
C THR A 76 31.25 1.36 -3.06
N TYR A 77 30.74 0.41 -2.28
CA TYR A 77 30.98 -1.00 -2.51
C TYR A 77 30.08 -1.55 -3.64
N ASP A 78 30.68 -2.06 -4.68
CA ASP A 78 30.01 -2.59 -5.87
C ASP A 78 29.81 -4.12 -5.87
N GLY A 79 30.23 -4.80 -4.82
CA GLY A 79 30.15 -6.25 -4.68
C GLY A 79 31.09 -7.02 -5.58
N GLY A 80 31.91 -6.36 -6.42
CA GLY A 80 32.78 -6.99 -7.39
C GLY A 80 32.04 -7.68 -8.55
N THR A 81 30.75 -7.40 -8.73
CA THR A 81 29.88 -8.03 -9.74
C THR A 81 29.66 -7.16 -10.96
N GLY A 82 30.07 -5.90 -10.92
CA GLY A 82 29.80 -4.92 -11.99
C GLY A 82 28.31 -4.56 -12.18
N ALA A 83 27.44 -5.08 -11.32
CA ALA A 83 25.99 -4.90 -11.43
C ALA A 83 25.48 -3.59 -10.79
N GLY A 84 26.37 -2.70 -10.45
CA GLY A 84 26.07 -1.45 -9.74
C GLY A 84 26.27 -1.57 -8.23
N LYS A 85 26.23 -0.42 -7.59
CA LYS A 85 26.43 -0.33 -6.14
C LYS A 85 25.20 -0.82 -5.41
N TYR A 86 25.36 -1.66 -4.41
CA TYR A 86 24.23 -2.17 -3.61
C TYR A 86 23.40 -1.05 -2.98
N ALA A 87 24.04 0.02 -2.55
CA ALA A 87 23.37 1.18 -1.98
C ALA A 87 22.44 1.87 -2.99
N GLU A 88 22.87 2.01 -4.24
CA GLU A 88 22.08 2.58 -5.31
C GLU A 88 20.85 1.71 -5.62
N ALA A 89 21.03 0.40 -5.76
CA ALA A 89 19.93 -0.53 -6.01
C ALA A 89 18.91 -0.52 -4.88
N MET A 90 19.34 -0.49 -3.63
CA MET A 90 18.44 -0.36 -2.47
C MET A 90 17.72 0.98 -2.45
N PHE A 91 18.42 2.07 -2.74
CA PHE A 91 17.80 3.39 -2.82
C PHE A 91 16.71 3.44 -3.90
N PHE A 92 17.00 2.93 -5.09
CA PHE A 92 16.03 2.84 -6.17
C PHE A 92 14.80 2.00 -5.76
N LEU A 93 15.03 0.84 -5.13
CA LEU A 93 13.95 -0.05 -4.72
C LEU A 93 13.05 0.57 -3.64
N ILE A 94 13.62 1.33 -2.72
CA ILE A 94 12.87 1.96 -1.62
C ILE A 94 12.16 3.24 -2.09
N SER A 95 12.73 3.97 -3.05
CA SER A 95 12.24 5.30 -3.43
C SER A 95 11.29 5.27 -4.62
N ILE A 96 11.63 4.58 -5.71
CA ILE A 96 10.88 4.67 -6.97
C ILE A 96 9.54 3.96 -6.94
N PRO A 97 9.41 2.68 -6.56
CA PRO A 97 8.12 2.01 -6.54
C PRO A 97 7.09 2.66 -5.61
N PRO A 98 7.44 3.07 -4.37
CA PRO A 98 6.51 3.79 -3.51
C PRO A 98 6.11 5.15 -4.06
N ALA A 99 7.02 5.90 -4.67
CA ALA A 99 6.72 7.20 -5.28
C ALA A 99 5.72 7.06 -6.43
N ILE A 100 5.92 6.09 -7.32
CA ILE A 100 4.98 5.78 -8.39
C ILE A 100 3.62 5.34 -7.82
N GLY A 101 3.62 4.49 -6.80
CA GLY A 101 2.41 4.04 -6.12
C GLY A 101 1.61 5.19 -5.51
N MET A 102 2.28 6.14 -4.87
CA MET A 102 1.64 7.33 -4.31
C MET A 102 1.03 8.23 -5.40
N LEU A 103 1.74 8.44 -6.51
CA LEU A 103 1.22 9.24 -7.63
C LEU A 103 0.00 8.58 -8.27
N LEU A 104 0.03 7.26 -8.48
CA LEU A 104 -1.10 6.50 -9.02
C LEU A 104 -2.30 6.52 -8.07
N SER A 105 -2.07 6.46 -6.76
CA SER A 105 -3.13 6.50 -5.74
C SER A 105 -3.80 7.87 -5.64
N ALA A 106 -3.16 8.95 -6.07
CA ALA A 106 -3.75 10.28 -6.12
C ALA A 106 -4.86 10.39 -7.17
N ILE A 107 -4.79 9.63 -8.28
CA ILE A 107 -5.76 9.71 -9.38
C ILE A 107 -7.19 9.37 -8.94
N PRO A 108 -7.47 8.23 -8.29
CA PRO A 108 -8.82 7.93 -7.82
C PRO A 108 -9.29 8.91 -6.72
N THR A 109 -8.36 9.42 -5.89
CA THR A 109 -8.70 10.39 -4.84
C THR A 109 -9.18 11.72 -5.42
N LEU A 110 -8.61 12.16 -6.55
CA LEU A 110 -9.05 13.38 -7.25
C LEU A 110 -10.44 13.22 -7.88
N LYS A 111 -10.85 11.99 -8.20
CA LYS A 111 -12.17 11.67 -8.75
C LYS A 111 -13.20 11.31 -7.68
N TYR A 112 -12.81 11.34 -6.41
CA TYR A 112 -13.72 11.06 -5.31
C TYR A 112 -14.72 12.22 -5.17
N ALA A 113 -15.95 11.98 -5.60
CA ALA A 113 -16.99 13.00 -5.74
C ALA A 113 -17.88 13.13 -4.48
N MET A 114 -17.72 12.26 -3.48
CA MET A 114 -18.55 12.30 -2.28
C MET A 114 -18.16 13.49 -1.40
N THR A 115 -19.07 14.44 -1.28
CA THR A 115 -18.91 15.62 -0.43
C THR A 115 -19.45 15.34 0.97
N ASP A 116 -18.89 15.93 2.01
CA ASP A 116 -19.36 15.80 3.40
C ASP A 116 -20.87 16.10 3.56
N LYS A 117 -21.42 16.98 2.73
CA LYS A 117 -22.86 17.28 2.72
C LYS A 117 -23.70 16.10 2.22
N GLU A 118 -23.29 15.51 1.11
CA GLU A 118 -23.97 14.33 0.53
C GLU A 118 -23.90 13.13 1.47
N HIS A 119 -22.74 12.90 2.10
CA HIS A 119 -22.60 11.85 3.11
C HIS A 119 -23.54 12.06 4.29
N ASN A 120 -23.66 13.28 4.82
CA ASN A 120 -24.58 13.58 5.92
C ASN A 120 -26.07 13.44 5.53
N GLU A 121 -26.43 13.70 4.28
CA GLU A 121 -27.79 13.46 3.77
C GLU A 121 -28.10 11.97 3.65
N ILE A 122 -27.13 11.18 3.17
CA ILE A 122 -27.24 9.72 3.11
C ILE A 122 -27.42 9.13 4.52
N LEU A 123 -26.60 9.55 5.49
CA LEU A 123 -26.72 9.10 6.87
C LEU A 123 -28.07 9.41 7.48
N LYS A 124 -28.61 10.62 7.29
CA LYS A 124 -29.94 10.99 7.78
C LYS A 124 -31.01 10.10 7.17
N SER A 125 -31.00 9.88 5.87
CA SER A 125 -31.97 9.04 5.18
C SER A 125 -31.91 7.57 5.62
N LEU A 126 -30.70 7.05 5.92
CA LEU A 126 -30.54 5.68 6.45
C LEU A 126 -31.06 5.56 7.88
N VAL A 127 -30.82 6.55 8.73
CA VAL A 127 -31.37 6.59 10.10
C VAL A 127 -32.88 6.63 10.09
N ASP A 128 -33.47 7.45 9.22
CA ASP A 128 -34.94 7.55 9.09
C ASP A 128 -35.54 6.24 8.59
N LYS A 129 -34.92 5.57 7.61
CA LYS A 129 -35.36 4.24 7.14
C LYS A 129 -35.29 3.18 8.25
N ARG A 130 -34.21 3.16 9.05
CA ARG A 130 -34.06 2.20 10.17
C ARG A 130 -35.11 2.45 11.26
N ASN A 131 -35.35 3.72 11.59
CA ASN A 131 -36.39 4.07 12.57
C ASN A 131 -37.83 3.69 12.10
N ALA A 132 -38.05 3.73 10.79
CA ALA A 132 -39.33 3.32 10.22
C ALA A 132 -39.53 1.79 10.22
N GLN A 133 -38.44 1.02 10.13
CA GLN A 133 -38.47 -0.46 10.18
C GLN A 133 -38.56 -1.02 11.60
N THR A 134 -38.24 -0.23 12.62
CA THR A 134 -38.26 -0.66 14.04
C THR A 134 -39.62 -0.38 14.71
N LYS A 135 -40.56 0.26 14.02
CA LYS A 135 -41.97 0.46 14.43
C LYS A 135 -42.91 -0.58 13.82
#